data_0ec3eafa98636e42426a44f416cf1b03
#
_entry.id   0ec3eafa98636e42426a44f416cf1b03
#
_cell.length_a   1.000
_cell.length_b   1.000
_cell.length_c   1.000
_cell.angle_alpha   90.00
_cell.angle_beta   90.00
_cell.angle_gamma   90.00
#
_symmetry.space_group_name_H-M   'P 1'
#
loop_
_entity.id
_entity.type
_entity.pdbx_description
1 polymer ?
#
loop_
_entity_poly.entity_id
_entity_poly.type
_entity_poly.pdbx_seq_one_letter_code
_entity_poly.pdbx_strand_id
1 'polypeptide(L)' 'MAQELILKVTGMDCDGCVKAVTRAATGAGTAPLSVDLKSGEMRLPEGADVAAISRAVQRAGFGIAHS' A
#
# COMPACT_ATOMS: atom_id res chain seq x y z
N MET A 1 -7.51 7.03 -19.94
CA MET A 1 -6.31 7.50 -19.25
C MET A 1 -6.11 6.72 -17.98
N ALA A 2 -4.96 6.10 -17.84
CA ALA A 2 -4.66 5.36 -16.63
C ALA A 2 -4.42 6.34 -15.49
N GLN A 3 -5.16 6.17 -14.39
CA GLN A 3 -4.96 6.95 -13.19
C GLN A 3 -4.40 6.03 -12.12
N GLU A 4 -3.21 6.34 -11.67
CA GLU A 4 -2.64 5.62 -10.56
C GLU A 4 -3.27 6.10 -9.27
N LEU A 5 -3.53 5.15 -8.38
CA LEU A 5 -4.03 5.46 -7.06
C LEU A 5 -2.86 5.50 -6.10
N ILE A 6 -2.84 6.49 -5.23
CA ILE A 6 -1.78 6.61 -4.24
C ILE A 6 -2.39 6.44 -2.85
N LEU A 7 -1.86 5.45 -2.13
CA LEU A 7 -2.28 5.17 -0.77
C LEU A 7 -1.11 5.44 0.16
N LYS A 8 -1.32 6.32 1.12
CA LYS A 8 -0.26 6.66 2.06
C LYS A 8 -0.29 5.72 3.26
N VAL A 9 0.80 5.00 3.45
CA VAL A 9 0.95 4.03 4.54
C VAL A 9 1.87 4.63 5.60
N THR A 10 1.44 4.54 6.87
CA THR A 10 2.24 5.02 7.99
C THR A 10 2.86 3.85 8.74
N GLY A 11 3.95 4.10 9.43
CA GLY A 11 4.63 3.09 10.22
C GLY A 11 5.65 2.26 9.47
N MET A 12 5.95 2.61 8.23
CA MET A 12 7.02 1.95 7.48
C MET A 12 8.35 2.58 7.78
N ASP A 13 9.17 1.89 8.56
CA ASP A 13 10.46 2.42 8.99
C ASP A 13 11.66 1.66 8.41
N CYS A 14 11.42 0.57 7.69
CA CYS A 14 12.51 -0.27 7.17
C CYS A 14 12.08 -1.02 5.91
N ASP A 15 13.07 -1.59 5.23
CA ASP A 15 12.81 -2.34 4.00
C ASP A 15 11.89 -3.55 4.23
N GLY A 16 12.00 -4.17 5.39
CA GLY A 16 11.12 -5.28 5.75
C GLY A 16 9.67 -4.84 5.82
N CYS A 17 9.42 -3.62 6.25
CA CYS A 17 8.07 -3.06 6.29
C CYS A 17 7.52 -2.88 4.87
N VAL A 18 8.34 -2.41 3.94
CA VAL A 18 7.94 -2.29 2.54
C VAL A 18 7.53 -3.64 1.98
N LYS A 19 8.30 -4.68 2.27
CA LYS A 19 7.97 -6.03 1.83
C LYS A 19 6.65 -6.52 2.43
N ALA A 20 6.44 -6.24 3.71
CA ALA A 20 5.21 -6.64 4.39
C ALA A 20 3.99 -5.96 3.78
N VAL A 21 4.10 -4.67 3.51
CA VAL A 21 3.03 -3.90 2.88
C VAL A 21 2.77 -4.42 1.46
N THR A 22 3.81 -4.69 0.70
CA THR A 22 3.68 -5.24 -0.64
C THR A 22 2.97 -6.59 -0.63
N ARG A 23 3.33 -7.46 0.31
CA ARG A 23 2.67 -8.75 0.46
C ARG A 23 1.21 -8.60 0.83
N ALA A 24 0.91 -7.67 1.73
CA ALA A 24 -0.45 -7.42 2.15
C ALA A 24 -1.30 -6.98 0.96
N ALA A 25 -0.80 -6.06 0.16
CA ALA A 25 -1.50 -5.57 -1.02
C ALA A 25 -1.70 -6.69 -2.05
N THR A 26 -0.66 -7.49 -2.28
CA THR A 26 -0.75 -8.62 -3.21
C THR A 26 -1.77 -9.65 -2.73
N GLY A 27 -1.80 -9.91 -1.43
CA GLY A 27 -2.78 -10.81 -0.84
C GLY A 27 -4.20 -10.30 -0.95
N ALA A 28 -4.38 -8.99 -1.02
CA ALA A 28 -5.70 -8.38 -1.22
C ALA A 28 -6.15 -8.42 -2.69
N GLY A 29 -5.30 -8.92 -3.57
CA GLY A 29 -5.66 -9.12 -4.98
C GLY A 29 -4.98 -8.19 -5.96
N THR A 30 -4.23 -7.21 -5.49
CA THR A 30 -3.58 -6.23 -6.37
C THR A 30 -2.17 -5.95 -5.90
N ALA A 31 -1.19 -6.30 -6.74
CA ALA A 31 0.20 -5.97 -6.44
C ALA A 31 0.43 -4.47 -6.69
N PRO A 32 1.09 -3.76 -5.77
CA PRO A 32 1.36 -2.34 -5.97
C PRO A 32 2.38 -2.12 -7.08
N LEU A 33 2.27 -1.00 -7.77
CA LEU A 33 3.23 -0.61 -8.80
C LEU A 33 4.56 -0.21 -8.17
N SER A 34 4.50 0.51 -7.06
CA SER A 34 5.70 0.88 -6.32
C SER A 34 5.33 1.25 -4.89
N VAL A 35 6.30 1.16 -4.01
CA VAL A 35 6.14 1.56 -2.61
C VAL A 35 7.36 2.40 -2.25
N ASP A 36 7.12 3.60 -1.77
CA ASP A 36 8.17 4.53 -1.37
C ASP A 36 8.29 4.53 0.15
N LEU A 37 9.43 4.07 0.65
CA LEU A 37 9.68 4.02 2.08
C LEU A 37 9.76 5.40 2.70
N LYS A 38 10.36 6.36 2.02
CA LYS A 38 10.57 7.69 2.56
C LYS A 38 9.28 8.45 2.78
N SER A 39 8.39 8.43 1.81
CA SER A 39 7.12 9.15 1.88
C SER A 39 5.99 8.28 2.41
N GLY A 40 6.17 6.96 2.39
CA GLY A 40 5.12 6.02 2.75
C GLY A 40 4.06 5.88 1.67
N GLU A 41 4.31 6.34 0.48
CA GLU A 41 3.34 6.27 -0.60
C GLU A 41 3.41 4.93 -1.33
N MET A 42 2.24 4.32 -1.50
CA MET A 42 2.11 3.10 -2.29
C MET A 42 1.31 3.43 -3.54
N ARG A 43 1.90 3.21 -4.69
CA ARG A 43 1.21 3.42 -5.96
C ARG A 43 0.51 2.15 -6.39
N LEU A 44 -0.74 2.30 -6.75
CA LEU A 44 -1.59 1.20 -7.16
C LEU A 44 -2.07 1.42 -8.58
N PRO A 45 -2.28 0.34 -9.35
CA PRO A 45 -2.81 0.47 -10.69
C PRO A 45 -4.28 0.91 -10.67
N GLU A 46 -4.73 1.44 -11.78
CA GLU A 46 -6.13 1.77 -11.96
C GLU A 46 -6.99 0.52 -11.75
N GLY A 47 -8.09 0.71 -11.03
CA GLY A 47 -8.99 -0.40 -10.73
C GLY A 47 -8.64 -1.19 -9.48
N ALA A 48 -7.58 -0.80 -8.76
CA ALA A 48 -7.21 -1.47 -7.52
C ALA A 48 -8.28 -1.26 -6.45
N ASP A 49 -8.51 -2.31 -5.66
CA ASP A 49 -9.46 -2.23 -4.54
C ASP A 49 -8.74 -1.64 -3.32
N VAL A 50 -8.79 -0.32 -3.23
CA VAL A 50 -8.11 0.43 -2.16
C VAL A 50 -8.62 0.02 -0.79
N ALA A 51 -9.92 -0.24 -0.65
CA ALA A 51 -10.48 -0.63 0.64
C ALA A 51 -9.93 -1.97 1.11
N ALA A 52 -9.86 -2.94 0.22
CA ALA A 52 -9.30 -4.26 0.57
C ALA A 52 -7.82 -4.15 0.91
N ILE A 53 -7.07 -3.36 0.14
CA ILE A 53 -5.65 -3.16 0.37
C ILE A 53 -5.42 -2.45 1.71
N SER A 54 -6.22 -1.42 2.00
CA SER A 54 -6.13 -0.70 3.27
C SER A 54 -6.34 -1.64 4.46
N ARG A 55 -7.35 -2.50 4.39
CA ARG A 55 -7.62 -3.47 5.44
C ARG A 55 -6.46 -4.43 5.63
N ALA A 56 -5.92 -4.94 4.53
CA ALA A 56 -4.81 -5.89 4.57
C ALA A 56 -3.57 -5.24 5.18
N VAL A 57 -3.28 -4.00 4.82
CA VAL A 57 -2.15 -3.26 5.36
C VAL A 57 -2.34 -3.01 6.86
N GLN A 58 -3.55 -2.64 7.28
CA GLN A 58 -3.84 -2.43 8.69
C GLN A 58 -3.70 -3.72 9.49
N ARG A 59 -4.12 -4.84 8.93
CA ARG A 59 -3.94 -6.16 9.58
C ARG A 59 -2.47 -6.51 9.75
N ALA A 60 -1.63 -6.05 8.84
CA ALA A 60 -0.19 -6.29 8.94
C ALA A 60 0.47 -5.41 10.01
N GLY A 61 -0.27 -4.49 10.62
CA GLY A 61 0.23 -3.66 11.70
C GLY A 61 0.61 -2.24 11.29
N PHE A 62 0.25 -1.83 10.09
CA PHE A 62 0.56 -0.49 9.58
C PHE A 62 -0.68 0.39 9.64
N GLY A 63 -0.45 1.70 9.59
CA GLY A 63 -1.54 2.65 9.51
C GLY A 63 -1.73 3.14 8.07
N ILE A 64 -2.92 3.67 7.82
CA ILE A 64 -3.24 4.28 6.53
C ILE A 64 -3.59 5.74 6.79
N ALA A 65 -2.91 6.63 6.10
CA ALA A 65 -3.22 8.05 6.13
C ALA A 65 -3.99 8.39 4.86
N HIS A 66 -5.20 8.87 5.03
CA HIS A 66 -6.00 9.36 3.90
C HIS A 66 -5.78 10.85 3.77
N SER A 67 -5.46 11.26 2.58
CA SER A 67 -5.31 12.69 2.28
C SER A 67 -6.59 13.26 1.69
#